data_214d7ea686bfcddf1d4c895bdeb842a8
#
_entry.id   214d7ea686bfcddf1d4c895bdeb842a8
#
_cell.length_a   1.000
_cell.length_b   1.000
_cell.length_c   1.000
_cell.angle_alpha   90.00
_cell.angle_beta   90.00
_cell.angle_gamma   90.00
#
_symmetry.space_group_name_H-M   'P 1'
#
loop_
_entity.id
_entity.type
_entity.pdbx_description
1 polymer ?
#
loop_
_entity_poly.entity_id
_entity_poly.type
_entity_poly.pdbx_seq_one_letter_code
_entity_poly.pdbx_strand_id
1 'polypeptide(L)'
;ETQHFPEELRPKLAELGLMGVLFPEEYGGAGMGYVEYATIIEELGRVCGSVGLSVAAHNSLCSNHIYTFANEAQKQKYLVPLVTGESFGAWGLTESQAGSDASGTRTYAVRQDSGWKVNGSKNFITHALACHTLVAVAVTDKEKGNRGISAFIFDKSMDGFKGDKKENKLGMRAS
;
A
#
# COMPACT_ATOMS: atom_id res chain seq x y z
N GLU A 1 -8.62 6.41 21.39
CA GLU A 1 -9.79 7.25 21.08
C GLU A 1 -9.44 8.45 20.19
N THR A 2 -8.16 8.87 20.15
CA THR A 2 -7.65 9.95 19.31
C THR A 2 -7.56 9.60 17.83
N GLN A 3 -7.72 8.33 17.46
CA GLN A 3 -7.48 7.81 16.11
C GLN A 3 -6.05 8.11 15.61
N HIS A 4 -5.11 8.25 16.54
CA HIS A 4 -3.72 8.51 16.21
C HIS A 4 -3.11 7.30 15.48
N PHE A 5 -2.52 7.55 14.30
CA PHE A 5 -1.70 6.56 13.62
C PHE A 5 -0.32 6.54 14.30
N PRO A 6 0.12 5.39 14.83
CA PRO A 6 1.32 5.32 15.66
C PRO A 6 2.59 5.30 14.78
N GLU A 7 2.87 6.39 14.11
CA GLU A 7 4.03 6.52 13.21
C GLU A 7 5.37 6.30 13.94
N GLU A 8 5.39 6.61 15.23
CA GLU A 8 6.51 6.38 16.13
C GLU A 8 6.87 4.90 16.35
N LEU A 9 5.95 3.98 16.04
CA LEU A 9 6.22 2.55 16.07
C LEU A 9 6.97 2.05 14.84
N ARG A 10 6.93 2.78 13.72
CA ARG A 10 7.55 2.37 12.46
C ARG A 10 9.04 2.03 12.61
N PRO A 11 9.89 2.87 13.24
CA PRO A 11 11.29 2.53 13.42
C PRO A 11 11.50 1.24 14.23
N LYS A 12 10.69 1.01 15.27
CA LYS A 12 10.76 -0.20 16.09
C LYS A 12 10.31 -1.45 15.32
N LEU A 13 9.26 -1.33 14.50
CA LEU A 13 8.81 -2.42 13.64
C LEU A 13 9.87 -2.74 12.56
N ALA A 14 10.55 -1.72 12.05
CA ALA A 14 11.66 -1.87 11.11
C ALA A 14 12.86 -2.59 11.73
N GLU A 15 13.28 -2.17 12.93
CA GLU A 15 14.38 -2.82 13.68
C GLU A 15 14.14 -4.30 13.93
N LEU A 16 12.88 -4.68 14.12
CA LEU A 16 12.46 -6.08 14.30
C LEU A 16 12.24 -6.83 12.96
N GLY A 17 12.51 -6.21 11.81
CA GLY A 17 12.28 -6.79 10.47
C GLY A 17 10.81 -6.93 10.06
N LEU A 18 9.88 -6.35 10.83
CA LEU A 18 8.45 -6.55 10.62
C LEU A 18 7.87 -5.73 9.44
N MET A 19 8.64 -4.78 8.91
CA MET A 19 8.28 -4.03 7.72
C MET A 19 8.60 -4.77 6.42
N GLY A 20 9.43 -5.82 6.50
CA GLY A 20 9.92 -6.57 5.33
C GLY A 20 9.89 -8.09 5.52
N VAL A 21 8.91 -8.64 6.23
CA VAL A 21 8.86 -10.07 6.60
C VAL A 21 9.00 -11.01 5.42
N LEU A 22 8.26 -10.75 4.34
CA LEU A 22 8.11 -11.65 3.18
C LEU A 22 9.20 -11.46 2.11
N PHE A 23 10.06 -10.46 2.24
CA PHE A 23 10.97 -10.07 1.15
C PHE A 23 12.38 -10.57 1.38
N PRO A 24 13.12 -10.92 0.30
CA PRO A 24 14.50 -11.36 0.40
C PRO A 24 15.43 -10.34 1.07
N GLU A 25 16.51 -10.86 1.67
CA GLU A 25 17.55 -10.05 2.32
C GLU A 25 18.23 -9.05 1.36
N GLU A 26 18.29 -9.36 0.06
CA GLU A 26 18.83 -8.46 -0.96
C GLU A 26 18.07 -7.12 -1.09
N TYR A 27 16.80 -7.07 -0.65
CA TYR A 27 16.00 -5.85 -0.52
C TYR A 27 15.92 -5.33 0.91
N GLY A 28 16.66 -5.93 1.85
CA GLY A 28 16.62 -5.59 3.27
C GLY A 28 15.50 -6.28 4.05
N GLY A 29 14.88 -7.31 3.49
CA GLY A 29 13.81 -8.08 4.11
C GLY A 29 14.31 -9.19 5.03
N ALA A 30 13.38 -9.83 5.75
CA ALA A 30 13.67 -10.91 6.69
C ALA A 30 13.72 -12.30 6.02
N GLY A 31 13.34 -12.44 4.75
CA GLY A 31 13.36 -13.70 4.01
C GLY A 31 12.43 -14.77 4.56
N MET A 32 11.40 -14.41 5.34
CA MET A 32 10.49 -15.34 5.99
C MET A 32 9.34 -15.76 5.07
N GLY A 33 8.65 -16.84 5.45
CA GLY A 33 7.50 -17.35 4.73
C GLY A 33 6.16 -16.81 5.23
N TYR A 34 5.09 -17.26 4.58
CA TYR A 34 3.73 -16.82 4.93
C TYR A 34 3.24 -17.35 6.29
N VAL A 35 3.80 -18.44 6.81
CA VAL A 35 3.45 -18.98 8.13
C VAL A 35 3.98 -18.05 9.23
N GLU A 36 5.25 -17.67 9.14
CA GLU A 36 5.88 -16.72 10.04
C GLU A 36 5.17 -15.35 9.97
N TYR A 37 4.87 -14.91 8.77
CA TYR A 37 4.12 -13.67 8.56
C TYR A 37 2.75 -13.72 9.22
N ALA A 38 1.97 -14.79 9.03
CA ALA A 38 0.65 -14.94 9.65
C ALA A 38 0.74 -14.94 11.18
N THR A 39 1.72 -15.62 11.74
CA THR A 39 1.97 -15.65 13.19
C THR A 39 2.30 -14.26 13.74
N ILE A 40 3.13 -13.50 13.03
CA ILE A 40 3.47 -12.12 13.40
C ILE A 40 2.21 -11.24 13.39
N ILE A 41 1.39 -11.33 12.35
CA ILE A 41 0.16 -10.54 12.23
C ILE A 41 -0.84 -10.93 13.32
N GLU A 42 -0.97 -12.22 13.66
CA GLU A 42 -1.81 -12.71 14.76
C GLU A 42 -1.37 -12.10 16.10
N GLU A 43 -0.08 -12.13 16.42
CA GLU A 43 0.44 -11.59 17.68
C GLU A 43 0.30 -10.06 17.77
N LEU A 44 0.58 -9.33 16.69
CA LEU A 44 0.35 -7.89 16.64
C LEU A 44 -1.14 -7.56 16.78
N GLY A 45 -1.99 -8.31 16.08
CA GLY A 45 -3.44 -8.14 16.10
C GLY A 45 -4.07 -8.43 17.45
N ARG A 46 -3.52 -9.41 18.19
CA ARG A 46 -3.94 -9.75 19.56
C ARG A 46 -3.76 -8.58 20.52
N VAL A 47 -2.74 -7.76 20.31
CA VAL A 47 -2.47 -6.57 21.15
C VAL A 47 -3.19 -5.34 20.60
N CYS A 48 -3.08 -5.10 19.31
CA CYS A 48 -3.70 -3.95 18.65
C CYS A 48 -4.04 -4.26 17.19
N GLY A 49 -5.33 -4.44 16.88
CA GLY A 49 -5.80 -4.72 15.52
C GLY A 49 -5.42 -3.65 14.49
N SER A 50 -5.30 -2.38 14.92
CA SER A 50 -4.85 -1.31 14.01
C SER A 50 -3.39 -1.49 13.59
N VAL A 51 -2.50 -1.86 14.52
CA VAL A 51 -1.09 -2.11 14.22
C VAL A 51 -0.94 -3.37 13.39
N GLY A 52 -1.63 -4.45 13.75
CA GLY A 52 -1.65 -5.68 12.95
C GLY A 52 -2.09 -5.44 11.51
N LEU A 53 -3.20 -4.71 11.32
CA LEU A 53 -3.68 -4.32 9.99
C LEU A 53 -2.66 -3.46 9.24
N SER A 54 -2.01 -2.53 9.93
CA SER A 54 -1.00 -1.65 9.32
C SER A 54 0.19 -2.44 8.77
N VAL A 55 0.75 -3.34 9.55
CA VAL A 55 1.85 -4.22 9.12
C VAL A 55 1.38 -5.17 8.03
N ALA A 56 0.17 -5.70 8.14
CA ALA A 56 -0.42 -6.58 7.13
C ALA A 56 -0.59 -5.87 5.78
N ALA A 57 -1.23 -4.72 5.75
CA ALA A 57 -1.46 -3.97 4.51
C ALA A 57 -0.15 -3.49 3.87
N HIS A 58 0.82 -3.08 4.69
CA HIS A 58 2.12 -2.65 4.22
C HIS A 58 2.88 -3.79 3.50
N ASN A 59 3.01 -4.95 4.14
CA ASN A 59 3.72 -6.10 3.57
C ASN A 59 2.95 -6.74 2.40
N SER A 60 1.70 -7.18 2.64
CA SER A 60 0.99 -8.04 1.71
C SER A 60 0.34 -7.31 0.53
N LEU A 61 0.03 -6.03 0.67
CA LEU A 61 -0.61 -5.27 -0.41
C LEU A 61 0.40 -4.42 -1.18
N CYS A 62 0.88 -3.30 -0.63
CA CYS A 62 1.74 -2.37 -1.36
C CYS A 62 3.08 -3.01 -1.71
N SER A 63 3.84 -3.45 -0.70
CA SER A 63 5.21 -3.96 -0.90
C SER A 63 5.22 -5.23 -1.75
N ASN A 64 4.30 -6.16 -1.48
CA ASN A 64 4.22 -7.41 -2.26
C ASN A 64 3.80 -7.17 -3.71
N HIS A 65 2.93 -6.18 -3.98
CA HIS A 65 2.56 -5.82 -5.34
C HIS A 65 3.79 -5.30 -6.12
N ILE A 66 4.59 -4.42 -5.52
CA ILE A 66 5.83 -3.91 -6.12
C ILE A 66 6.82 -5.06 -6.31
N TYR A 67 7.03 -5.91 -5.29
CA TYR A 67 7.93 -7.06 -5.38
C TYR A 67 7.59 -7.98 -6.54
N THR A 68 6.31 -8.28 -6.74
CA THR A 68 5.84 -9.25 -7.73
C THR A 68 5.86 -8.69 -9.16
N PHE A 69 5.51 -7.42 -9.35
CA PHE A 69 5.19 -6.90 -10.69
C PHE A 69 6.12 -5.79 -11.17
N ALA A 70 6.90 -5.17 -10.28
CA ALA A 70 7.79 -4.08 -10.67
C ALA A 70 9.11 -4.62 -11.28
N ASN A 71 9.74 -3.80 -12.12
CA ASN A 71 11.09 -4.05 -12.58
C ASN A 71 12.12 -3.73 -11.49
N GLU A 72 13.39 -4.14 -11.71
CA GLU A 72 14.44 -4.00 -10.68
C GLU A 72 14.68 -2.53 -10.27
N ALA A 73 14.70 -1.61 -11.21
CA ALA A 73 14.87 -0.18 -10.90
C ALA A 73 13.74 0.36 -10.03
N GLN A 74 12.51 -0.09 -10.25
CA GLN A 74 11.36 0.26 -9.42
C GLN A 74 11.43 -0.39 -8.03
N LYS A 75 11.89 -1.64 -7.93
CA LYS A 75 12.10 -2.31 -6.65
C LYS A 75 13.13 -1.58 -5.81
N GLN A 76 14.28 -1.26 -6.37
CA GLN A 76 15.32 -0.51 -5.68
C GLN A 76 14.79 0.85 -5.18
N LYS A 77 14.04 1.54 -6.02
CA LYS A 77 13.52 2.88 -5.68
C LYS A 77 12.39 2.87 -4.67
N TYR A 78 11.44 1.93 -4.78
CA TYR A 78 10.20 1.95 -4.03
C TYR A 78 10.05 0.82 -3.02
N LEU A 79 10.54 -0.40 -3.33
CA LEU A 79 10.41 -1.54 -2.43
C LEU A 79 11.41 -1.46 -1.27
N VAL A 80 12.68 -1.17 -1.55
CA VAL A 80 13.72 -1.11 -0.51
C VAL A 80 13.34 -0.17 0.62
N PRO A 81 12.95 1.10 0.40
CA PRO A 81 12.52 1.99 1.48
C PRO A 81 11.30 1.50 2.27
N LEU A 82 10.41 0.72 1.64
CA LEU A 82 9.28 0.10 2.32
C LEU A 82 9.73 -1.04 3.22
N VAL A 83 10.54 -1.94 2.68
CA VAL A 83 11.02 -3.15 3.37
C VAL A 83 11.93 -2.81 4.55
N THR A 84 12.80 -1.81 4.39
CA THR A 84 13.66 -1.30 5.48
C THR A 84 12.92 -0.45 6.51
N GLY A 85 11.65 -0.13 6.24
CA GLY A 85 10.81 0.67 7.13
C GLY A 85 11.12 2.16 7.13
N GLU A 86 11.85 2.68 6.14
CA GLU A 86 12.05 4.12 5.95
C GLU A 86 10.73 4.81 5.59
N SER A 87 9.78 4.08 4.99
CA SER A 87 8.50 4.61 4.57
C SER A 87 7.35 3.61 4.76
N PHE A 88 6.12 4.14 4.77
CA PHE A 88 4.90 3.33 4.71
C PHE A 88 4.38 3.24 3.28
N GLY A 89 3.87 2.03 2.95
CA GLY A 89 3.14 1.77 1.72
C GLY A 89 1.63 1.76 1.92
N ALA A 90 0.90 2.18 0.89
CA ALA A 90 -0.55 2.07 0.80
C ALA A 90 -0.97 1.40 -0.52
N TRP A 91 -2.18 0.85 -0.54
CA TRP A 91 -2.71 0.19 -1.73
C TRP A 91 -4.14 0.62 -2.03
N GLY A 92 -4.36 1.20 -3.21
CA GLY A 92 -5.61 1.83 -3.61
C GLY A 92 -6.37 1.02 -4.66
N LEU A 93 -7.37 0.25 -4.22
CA LEU A 93 -8.29 -0.47 -5.11
C LEU A 93 -9.67 0.18 -5.08
N THR A 94 -10.28 0.23 -3.91
CA THR A 94 -11.68 0.57 -3.66
C THR A 94 -12.02 2.00 -4.08
N GLU A 95 -13.17 2.16 -4.71
CA GLU A 95 -13.80 3.45 -5.04
C GLU A 95 -15.24 3.48 -4.49
N SER A 96 -15.86 4.63 -4.46
CA SER A 96 -17.23 4.80 -3.94
C SER A 96 -18.26 3.88 -4.62
N GLN A 97 -18.05 3.56 -5.90
CA GLN A 97 -18.92 2.70 -6.71
C GLN A 97 -18.32 1.32 -7.00
N ALA A 98 -17.07 1.06 -6.61
CA ALA A 98 -16.34 -0.16 -6.90
C ALA A 98 -15.70 -0.72 -5.63
N GLY A 99 -16.42 -1.59 -4.93
CA GLY A 99 -15.96 -2.34 -3.77
C GLY A 99 -15.67 -3.79 -4.13
N SER A 100 -16.61 -4.70 -3.85
CA SER A 100 -16.48 -6.13 -4.19
C SER A 100 -16.34 -6.38 -5.69
N ASP A 101 -17.00 -5.57 -6.51
CA ASP A 101 -16.73 -5.51 -7.94
C ASP A 101 -15.62 -4.52 -8.24
N ALA A 102 -14.36 -4.97 -8.11
CA ALA A 102 -13.19 -4.17 -8.42
C ALA A 102 -13.07 -3.80 -9.92
N SER A 103 -13.77 -4.54 -10.79
CA SER A 103 -13.80 -4.26 -12.23
C SER A 103 -14.56 -2.96 -12.56
N GLY A 104 -15.43 -2.52 -11.64
CA GLY A 104 -16.15 -1.26 -11.74
C GLY A 104 -15.31 -0.01 -11.47
N THR A 105 -13.97 -0.13 -11.34
CA THR A 105 -13.10 1.04 -11.13
C THR A 105 -13.24 2.08 -12.22
N ARG A 106 -13.28 3.36 -11.83
CA ARG A 106 -13.43 4.53 -12.73
C ARG A 106 -12.23 5.45 -12.73
N THR A 107 -11.33 5.32 -11.77
CA THR A 107 -10.01 5.96 -11.86
C THR A 107 -9.38 5.58 -13.19
N TYR A 108 -8.93 6.55 -13.97
CA TYR A 108 -8.39 6.32 -15.29
C TYR A 108 -7.03 6.98 -15.49
N ALA A 109 -6.25 6.42 -16.37
CA ALA A 109 -4.93 6.89 -16.73
C ALA A 109 -4.85 7.18 -18.23
N VAL A 110 -4.33 8.36 -18.58
CA VAL A 110 -4.10 8.78 -19.95
C VAL A 110 -2.62 8.87 -20.21
N ARG A 111 -2.16 8.22 -21.28
CA ARG A 111 -0.77 8.30 -21.72
C ARG A 111 -0.41 9.71 -22.13
N GLN A 112 0.75 10.19 -21.68
CA GLN A 112 1.37 11.45 -22.08
C GLN A 112 2.79 11.19 -22.58
N ASP A 113 3.44 12.18 -23.18
CA ASP A 113 4.79 12.02 -23.74
C ASP A 113 5.82 11.51 -22.72
N SER A 114 5.76 11.99 -21.48
CA SER A 114 6.69 11.65 -20.41
C SER A 114 6.18 10.62 -19.39
N GLY A 115 5.00 9.99 -19.64
CA GLY A 115 4.45 9.05 -18.67
C GLY A 115 2.94 8.92 -18.72
N TRP A 116 2.28 8.98 -17.56
CA TRP A 116 0.84 8.82 -17.43
C TRP A 116 0.26 9.89 -16.52
N LYS A 117 -0.87 10.47 -16.92
CA LYS A 117 -1.69 11.30 -16.05
C LYS A 117 -2.86 10.47 -15.53
N VAL A 118 -2.93 10.29 -14.22
CA VAL A 118 -3.98 9.51 -13.56
C VAL A 118 -4.96 10.45 -12.88
N ASN A 119 -6.27 10.20 -13.06
CA ASN A 119 -7.34 10.98 -12.45
C ASN A 119 -8.35 10.05 -11.81
N GLY A 120 -8.73 10.34 -10.59
CA GLY A 120 -9.70 9.58 -9.81
C GLY A 120 -9.49 9.70 -8.32
N SER A 121 -10.26 8.95 -7.56
CA SER A 121 -10.14 8.86 -6.10
C SER A 121 -10.33 7.44 -5.63
N LYS A 122 -9.64 7.09 -4.55
CA LYS A 122 -9.74 5.79 -3.89
C LYS A 122 -10.25 5.97 -2.46
N ASN A 123 -11.06 5.03 -1.99
CA ASN A 123 -11.71 5.09 -0.69
C ASN A 123 -11.19 3.98 0.25
N PHE A 124 -11.23 4.24 1.53
CA PHE A 124 -10.86 3.27 2.58
C PHE A 124 -9.42 2.75 2.47
N ILE A 125 -8.51 3.63 2.11
CA ILE A 125 -7.11 3.27 1.89
C ILE A 125 -6.34 3.37 3.20
N THR A 126 -5.94 2.21 3.72
CA THR A 126 -5.04 2.11 4.88
C THR A 126 -3.74 2.88 4.59
N HIS A 127 -3.32 3.71 5.51
CA HIS A 127 -2.14 4.59 5.43
C HIS A 127 -2.24 5.74 4.40
N ALA A 128 -3.39 6.04 3.80
CA ALA A 128 -3.49 7.09 2.76
C ALA A 128 -2.88 8.45 3.17
N LEU A 129 -2.96 8.81 4.44
CA LEU A 129 -2.40 10.06 4.97
C LEU A 129 -0.91 9.95 5.34
N ALA A 130 -0.46 8.76 5.74
CA ALA A 130 0.89 8.50 6.26
C ALA A 130 1.84 7.88 5.21
N CYS A 131 1.31 7.32 4.11
CA CYS A 131 2.13 6.64 3.11
C CYS A 131 3.04 7.61 2.34
N HIS A 132 4.20 7.09 1.95
CA HIS A 132 5.11 7.74 1.01
C HIS A 132 4.94 7.16 -0.39
N THR A 133 4.59 5.88 -0.46
CA THR A 133 4.36 5.16 -1.71
C THR A 133 2.95 4.56 -1.70
N LEU A 134 2.20 4.81 -2.77
CA LEU A 134 0.90 4.20 -3.02
C LEU A 134 0.95 3.39 -4.30
N VAL A 135 0.54 2.13 -4.24
CA VAL A 135 0.16 1.39 -5.46
C VAL A 135 -1.34 1.53 -5.64
N ALA A 136 -1.79 1.98 -6.80
CA ALA A 136 -3.21 2.04 -7.10
C ALA A 136 -3.51 1.61 -8.54
N VAL A 137 -4.72 1.08 -8.75
CA VAL A 137 -5.17 0.63 -10.07
C VAL A 137 -5.98 1.71 -10.77
N ALA A 138 -5.82 1.79 -12.10
CA ALA A 138 -6.56 2.70 -12.96
C ALA A 138 -6.84 2.05 -14.32
N VAL A 139 -7.92 2.47 -14.97
CA VAL A 139 -8.25 2.06 -16.33
C VAL A 139 -7.33 2.75 -17.32
N THR A 140 -6.59 1.97 -18.08
CA THR A 140 -5.70 2.43 -19.17
C THR A 140 -6.30 2.21 -20.56
N ASP A 141 -7.23 1.25 -20.67
CA ASP A 141 -7.92 0.92 -21.92
C ASP A 141 -9.34 0.41 -21.60
N LYS A 142 -10.31 1.27 -21.78
CA LYS A 142 -11.70 0.98 -21.44
C LYS A 142 -12.31 -0.12 -22.33
N GLU A 143 -11.86 -0.26 -23.57
CA GLU A 143 -12.41 -1.23 -24.52
C GLU A 143 -12.03 -2.67 -24.15
N LYS A 144 -10.94 -2.85 -23.40
CA LYS A 144 -10.47 -4.17 -22.93
C LYS A 144 -11.14 -4.66 -21.63
N GLY A 145 -12.09 -3.89 -21.06
CA GLY A 145 -12.73 -4.25 -19.79
C GLY A 145 -11.70 -4.50 -18.69
N ASN A 146 -11.80 -5.62 -17.97
CA ASN A 146 -10.88 -5.94 -16.85
C ASN A 146 -9.41 -6.06 -17.28
N ARG A 147 -9.13 -6.39 -18.55
CA ARG A 147 -7.74 -6.45 -19.06
C ARG A 147 -7.18 -5.09 -19.40
N GLY A 148 -8.00 -4.05 -19.34
CA GLY A 148 -7.59 -2.66 -19.52
C GLY A 148 -7.29 -1.92 -18.22
N ILE A 149 -7.18 -2.63 -17.10
CA ILE A 149 -6.81 -2.07 -15.81
C ILE A 149 -5.30 -2.31 -15.57
N SER A 150 -4.60 -1.27 -15.17
CA SER A 150 -3.17 -1.31 -14.84
C SER A 150 -2.90 -0.78 -13.45
N ALA A 151 -1.83 -1.24 -12.83
CA ALA A 151 -1.35 -0.72 -11.56
C ALA A 151 -0.28 0.35 -11.77
N PHE A 152 -0.30 1.37 -10.92
CA PHE A 152 0.63 2.48 -10.92
C PHE A 152 1.25 2.66 -9.55
N ILE A 153 2.53 3.01 -9.51
CA ILE A 153 3.23 3.42 -8.29
C ILE A 153 3.20 4.94 -8.23
N PHE A 154 2.68 5.48 -7.14
CA PHE A 154 2.66 6.91 -6.84
C PHE A 154 3.60 7.20 -5.68
N ASP A 155 4.35 8.27 -5.82
CA ASP A 155 5.12 8.88 -4.75
C ASP A 155 4.34 10.07 -4.18
N LYS A 156 4.35 10.23 -2.85
CA LYS A 156 3.63 11.33 -2.17
C LYS A 156 4.07 12.72 -2.65
N SER A 157 5.28 12.86 -3.19
CA SER A 157 5.79 14.10 -3.74
C SER A 157 5.24 14.46 -5.12
N MET A 158 4.51 13.54 -5.78
CA MET A 158 3.93 13.81 -7.10
C MET A 158 2.83 14.85 -7.03
N ASP A 159 2.84 15.79 -7.98
CA ASP A 159 1.81 16.81 -8.08
C ASP A 159 0.41 16.20 -8.21
N GLY A 160 -0.52 16.72 -7.42
CA GLY A 160 -1.91 16.26 -7.40
C GLY A 160 -2.17 15.03 -6.53
N PHE A 161 -1.15 14.40 -5.93
CA PHE A 161 -1.36 13.38 -4.92
C PHE A 161 -1.88 14.02 -3.63
N LYS A 162 -3.06 13.58 -3.15
CA LYS A 162 -3.66 14.08 -1.92
C LYS A 162 -4.31 12.95 -1.14
N GLY A 163 -3.94 12.83 0.15
CA GLY A 163 -4.77 12.16 1.14
C GLY A 163 -5.84 13.14 1.62
N ASP A 164 -7.10 12.71 1.64
CA ASP A 164 -8.21 13.58 2.03
C ASP A 164 -8.49 13.47 3.54
N LYS A 165 -9.52 12.79 3.93
CA LYS A 165 -9.95 12.69 5.33
C LYS A 165 -9.74 11.29 5.90
N LYS A 166 -9.63 11.24 7.22
CA LYS A 166 -9.65 10.00 7.97
C LYS A 166 -11.09 9.56 8.25
N GLU A 167 -11.40 8.30 7.95
CA GLU A 167 -12.72 7.75 8.20
C GLU A 167 -12.96 7.48 9.70
N ASN A 168 -14.14 7.84 10.19
CA ASN A 168 -14.57 7.55 11.56
C ASN A 168 -15.12 6.12 11.66
N LYS A 169 -14.25 5.15 11.88
CA LYS A 169 -14.57 3.72 11.88
C LYS A 169 -15.00 3.24 13.27
N LEU A 170 -15.75 2.13 13.33
CA LEU A 170 -16.10 1.45 14.58
C LEU A 170 -14.88 0.80 15.25
N GLY A 171 -13.99 0.17 14.46
CA GLY A 171 -12.76 -0.46 14.92
C GLY A 171 -11.57 -0.09 14.05
N MET A 172 -10.37 -0.55 14.41
CA MET A 172 -9.10 -0.28 13.71
C MET A 172 -8.91 1.22 13.41
N ARG A 173 -9.21 2.05 14.41
CA ARG A 173 -9.34 3.51 14.25
C ARG A 173 -8.01 4.23 14.03
N ALA A 174 -6.89 3.57 14.35
CA ALA A 174 -5.54 4.08 14.14
C ALA A 174 -4.91 3.62 12.80
N SER A 175 -5.68 2.94 11.96
CA SER A 175 -5.23 2.53 10.63
C SER A 175 -5.72 3.50 9.56
#